data_e712945855693a2e398c53417d8825c3
#
_entry.id   e712945855693a2e398c53417d8825c3
#
_cell.length_a   1.000
_cell.length_b   1.000
_cell.length_c   1.000
_cell.angle_alpha   90.00
_cell.angle_beta   90.00
_cell.angle_gamma   90.00
#
_symmetry.space_group_name_H-M   'P 1'
#
loop_
_entity.id
_entity.type
_entity.pdbx_description
1 polymer ?
#
loop_
_entity_poly.entity_id
_entity_poly.type
_entity_poly.pdbx_seq_one_letter_code
_entity_poly.pdbx_strand_id
1 'polypeptide(L)'
;MLSIVAPTMLYKPKPKHNKRFKIYSTAYKSVDPYRESSLRYMGYANELGEAFTSYLPEWGLPASYCVAASYVLFDTIDKGEKAYQAAEEEDKFMDTLRISTETLTWQMLASVFWPGSIIRVIVNMAANIISNNNLDDNQMIHFLPTLIGVSAIPMIVKPIDSTVDKLMEGSISKVINGEIKTPEEAQAAVMTTMGSISVPPFMYFIASLIKKMKT
;
A
#
# COMPACT_ATOMS: atom_id res chain seq x y z
N MET A 1 -27.80 47.95 -42.53
CA MET A 1 -27.08 47.65 -41.27
C MET A 1 -27.05 46.14 -41.09
N LEU A 2 -25.96 45.50 -41.49
CA LEU A 2 -25.79 44.06 -41.28
C LEU A 2 -24.94 43.89 -40.00
N SER A 3 -25.54 43.31 -38.97
CA SER A 3 -24.91 42.98 -37.72
C SER A 3 -24.11 41.65 -37.93
N ILE A 4 -22.79 41.76 -37.91
CA ILE A 4 -21.88 40.59 -37.92
C ILE A 4 -21.82 40.04 -36.52
N VAL A 5 -22.51 38.93 -36.24
CA VAL A 5 -22.33 38.17 -34.99
C VAL A 5 -21.06 37.34 -35.14
N ALA A 6 -20.04 37.69 -34.37
CA ALA A 6 -18.82 36.91 -34.30
C ALA A 6 -19.12 35.53 -33.70
N PRO A 7 -18.55 34.45 -34.24
CA PRO A 7 -18.74 33.12 -33.65
C PRO A 7 -18.00 33.05 -32.29
N THR A 8 -18.74 32.88 -31.23
CA THR A 8 -18.22 32.55 -29.91
C THR A 8 -17.47 31.23 -30.03
N MET A 9 -16.14 31.26 -30.01
CA MET A 9 -15.32 30.05 -29.90
C MET A 9 -15.70 29.35 -28.58
N LEU A 10 -16.51 28.31 -28.70
CA LEU A 10 -16.74 27.38 -27.62
C LEU A 10 -15.38 26.74 -27.26
N TYR A 11 -14.77 27.20 -26.17
CA TYR A 11 -13.63 26.58 -25.54
C TYR A 11 -14.05 25.14 -25.19
N LYS A 12 -13.65 24.15 -26.00
CA LYS A 12 -13.71 22.71 -25.65
C LYS A 12 -12.56 22.45 -24.71
N PRO A 13 -12.78 22.23 -23.41
CA PRO A 13 -11.70 21.81 -22.52
C PRO A 13 -11.14 20.49 -23.04
N LYS A 14 -9.84 20.47 -23.33
CA LYS A 14 -9.12 19.23 -23.67
C LYS A 14 -9.31 18.24 -22.52
N PRO A 15 -9.59 16.95 -22.81
CA PRO A 15 -9.84 15.98 -21.74
C PRO A 15 -8.60 15.88 -20.85
N LYS A 16 -8.74 16.22 -19.57
CA LYS A 16 -7.68 16.15 -18.54
C LYS A 16 -7.07 14.73 -18.41
N HIS A 17 -7.79 13.73 -18.88
CA HIS A 17 -7.38 12.34 -18.90
C HIS A 17 -6.10 12.05 -19.69
N ASN A 18 -5.84 12.78 -20.77
CA ASN A 18 -4.68 12.54 -21.66
C ASN A 18 -3.36 13.11 -21.08
N LYS A 19 -3.42 14.19 -20.29
CA LYS A 19 -2.23 14.75 -19.61
C LYS A 19 -1.75 13.83 -18.47
N ARG A 20 -2.66 13.32 -17.64
CA ARG A 20 -2.33 12.41 -16.53
C ARG A 20 -1.73 11.10 -17.01
N PHE A 21 -2.34 10.48 -18.01
CA PHE A 21 -1.76 9.29 -18.64
C PHE A 21 -0.33 9.52 -19.13
N LYS A 22 -0.02 10.71 -19.62
CA LYS A 22 1.33 11.09 -20.04
C LYS A 22 2.28 11.23 -18.85
N ILE A 23 1.85 11.84 -17.73
CA ILE A 23 2.66 11.96 -16.50
C ILE A 23 2.93 10.58 -15.92
N TYR A 24 1.89 9.74 -15.76
CA TYR A 24 2.03 8.36 -15.32
C TYR A 24 2.93 7.56 -16.27
N SER A 25 2.70 7.61 -17.57
CA SER A 25 3.52 6.88 -18.55
C SER A 25 4.97 7.37 -18.61
N THR A 26 5.24 8.61 -18.29
CA THR A 26 6.61 9.14 -18.21
C THR A 26 7.28 8.78 -16.90
N ALA A 27 6.57 8.88 -15.78
CA ALA A 27 7.05 8.48 -14.47
C ALA A 27 7.28 6.95 -14.35
N TYR A 28 6.49 6.14 -15.09
CA TYR A 28 6.55 4.67 -15.07
C TYR A 28 7.05 4.05 -16.38
N LYS A 29 7.79 4.79 -17.20
CA LYS A 29 8.31 4.30 -18.50
C LYS A 29 9.39 3.22 -18.39
N SER A 30 9.96 3.04 -17.21
CA SER A 30 10.89 1.95 -16.84
C SER A 30 10.23 1.03 -15.81
N VAL A 31 10.72 -0.21 -15.70
CA VAL A 31 10.39 -1.13 -14.61
C VAL A 31 10.44 -0.39 -13.26
N ASP A 32 9.36 -0.43 -12.49
CA ASP A 32 9.30 0.23 -11.18
C ASP A 32 10.19 -0.53 -10.18
N PRO A 33 11.36 0.03 -9.77
CA PRO A 33 12.28 -0.69 -8.90
C PRO A 33 11.67 -0.98 -7.53
N TYR A 34 10.76 -0.14 -7.06
CA TYR A 34 10.11 -0.33 -5.75
C TYR A 34 9.01 -1.39 -5.75
N ARG A 35 8.38 -1.67 -6.89
CA ARG A 35 7.27 -2.63 -6.96
C ARG A 35 7.63 -3.93 -7.66
N GLU A 36 8.56 -3.88 -8.62
CA GLU A 36 8.83 -4.99 -9.52
C GLU A 36 10.21 -5.66 -9.28
N SER A 37 11.06 -5.05 -8.41
CA SER A 37 12.37 -5.62 -8.07
C SER A 37 12.38 -6.23 -6.66
N SER A 38 13.54 -6.81 -6.28
CA SER A 38 13.77 -7.30 -4.93
C SER A 38 13.71 -6.21 -3.84
N LEU A 39 13.84 -4.93 -4.21
CA LEU A 39 13.63 -3.82 -3.28
C LEU A 39 12.23 -3.83 -2.66
N ARG A 40 11.24 -4.42 -3.35
CA ARG A 40 9.87 -4.55 -2.83
C ARG A 40 9.83 -5.22 -1.45
N TYR A 41 10.74 -6.15 -1.19
CA TYR A 41 10.82 -6.86 0.10
C TYR A 41 11.30 -5.97 1.26
N MET A 42 11.95 -4.83 1.00
CA MET A 42 12.32 -3.87 2.05
C MET A 42 11.08 -3.27 2.73
N GLY A 43 9.96 -3.15 2.00
CA GLY A 43 8.69 -2.74 2.58
C GLY A 43 8.12 -3.71 3.62
N TYR A 44 8.68 -4.92 3.74
CA TYR A 44 8.29 -5.94 4.72
C TYR A 44 9.34 -6.12 5.83
N ALA A 45 10.32 -5.22 5.91
CA ALA A 45 11.38 -5.31 6.92
C ALA A 45 10.84 -5.27 8.35
N ASN A 46 9.79 -4.50 8.62
CA ASN A 46 9.09 -4.45 9.91
C ASN A 46 8.48 -5.81 10.27
N GLU A 47 7.89 -6.53 9.33
CA GLU A 47 7.32 -7.85 9.56
C GLU A 47 8.41 -8.89 9.86
N LEU A 48 9.54 -8.77 9.17
CA LEU A 48 10.71 -9.58 9.48
C LEU A 48 11.24 -9.28 10.89
N GLY A 49 11.31 -8.01 11.27
CA GLY A 49 11.70 -7.58 12.61
C GLY A 49 10.76 -8.11 13.69
N GLU A 50 9.46 -8.04 13.48
CA GLU A 50 8.45 -8.61 14.39
C GLU A 50 8.59 -10.13 14.54
N ALA A 51 8.76 -10.84 13.42
CA ALA A 51 8.93 -12.29 13.43
C ALA A 51 10.16 -12.74 14.23
N PHE A 52 11.23 -11.97 14.20
CA PHE A 52 12.49 -12.25 14.90
C PHE A 52 12.67 -11.49 16.21
N THR A 53 11.66 -10.81 16.73
CA THR A 53 11.77 -9.94 17.93
C THR A 53 12.48 -10.61 19.10
N SER A 54 12.19 -11.90 19.39
CA SER A 54 12.79 -12.64 20.49
C SER A 54 14.29 -12.95 20.30
N TYR A 55 14.81 -12.75 19.09
CA TYR A 55 16.20 -13.06 18.71
C TYR A 55 17.02 -11.81 18.41
N LEU A 56 16.36 -10.65 18.27
CA LEU A 56 16.99 -9.40 17.95
C LEU A 56 17.46 -8.65 19.21
N PRO A 57 18.53 -7.86 19.13
CA PRO A 57 18.85 -6.90 20.17
C PRO A 57 17.74 -5.83 20.27
N GLU A 58 17.67 -5.09 21.38
CA GLU A 58 16.62 -4.09 21.65
C GLU A 58 16.43 -3.06 20.53
N TRP A 59 17.50 -2.68 19.83
CA TRP A 59 17.45 -1.76 18.68
C TRP A 59 17.02 -2.43 17.37
N GLY A 60 17.02 -3.75 17.29
CA GLY A 60 16.80 -4.50 16.03
C GLY A 60 15.39 -4.33 15.48
N LEU A 61 14.38 -4.41 16.36
CA LEU A 61 12.99 -4.18 15.97
C LEU A 61 12.76 -2.73 15.50
N PRO A 62 13.13 -1.67 16.26
CA PRO A 62 13.06 -0.30 15.75
C PRO A 62 13.80 -0.08 14.43
N ALA A 63 14.96 -0.68 14.25
CA ALA A 63 15.72 -0.57 13.00
C ALA A 63 14.95 -1.17 11.81
N SER A 64 14.28 -2.30 11.98
CA SER A 64 13.46 -2.91 10.91
C SER A 64 12.30 -2.02 10.48
N TYR A 65 11.65 -1.33 11.43
CA TYR A 65 10.63 -0.32 11.13
C TYR A 65 11.21 0.90 10.41
N CYS A 66 12.42 1.34 10.78
CA CYS A 66 13.11 2.42 10.07
C CYS A 66 13.40 2.04 8.60
N VAL A 67 13.80 0.80 8.34
CA VAL A 67 14.02 0.31 6.97
C VAL A 67 12.73 0.35 6.16
N ALA A 68 11.63 -0.20 6.69
CA ALA A 68 10.33 -0.19 6.01
C ALA A 68 9.82 1.24 5.76
N ALA A 69 9.93 2.13 6.77
CA ALA A 69 9.52 3.53 6.64
C ALA A 69 10.37 4.28 5.60
N SER A 70 11.69 4.07 5.61
CA SER A 70 12.59 4.67 4.61
C SER A 70 12.25 4.23 3.19
N TYR A 71 11.96 2.93 3.00
CA TYR A 71 11.51 2.40 1.71
C TYR A 71 10.23 3.10 1.22
N VAL A 72 9.22 3.24 2.07
CA VAL A 72 7.97 3.92 1.75
C VAL A 72 8.21 5.38 1.36
N LEU A 73 9.06 6.09 2.13
CA LEU A 73 9.38 7.48 1.88
C LEU A 73 10.19 7.67 0.58
N PHE A 74 11.19 6.83 0.33
CA PHE A 74 12.00 6.93 -0.89
C PHE A 74 11.18 6.66 -2.15
N ASP A 75 10.27 5.67 -2.14
CA ASP A 75 9.36 5.46 -3.27
C ASP A 75 8.45 6.67 -3.48
N THR A 76 7.91 7.24 -2.40
CA THR A 76 7.04 8.42 -2.47
C THR A 76 7.78 9.64 -3.02
N ILE A 77 9.02 9.88 -2.59
CA ILE A 77 9.86 10.99 -3.04
C ILE A 77 10.25 10.81 -4.51
N ASP A 78 10.71 9.61 -4.89
CA ASP A 78 11.11 9.29 -6.28
C ASP A 78 9.97 9.55 -7.26
N LYS A 79 8.77 9.09 -6.93
CA LYS A 79 7.59 9.28 -7.78
C LYS A 79 7.08 10.72 -7.77
N GLY A 80 7.15 11.38 -6.63
CA GLY A 80 6.84 12.81 -6.52
C GLY A 80 7.78 13.66 -7.36
N GLU A 81 9.10 13.40 -7.32
CA GLU A 81 10.08 14.10 -8.12
C GLU A 81 9.86 13.89 -9.62
N LYS A 82 9.63 12.64 -10.05
CA LYS A 82 9.30 12.32 -11.45
C LYS A 82 8.03 13.03 -11.92
N ALA A 83 7.01 13.11 -11.07
CA ALA A 83 5.79 13.84 -11.36
C ALA A 83 6.06 15.34 -11.50
N TYR A 84 6.85 15.92 -10.59
CA TYR A 84 7.26 17.33 -10.66
C TYR A 84 8.00 17.67 -11.96
N GLN A 85 8.91 16.81 -12.39
CA GLN A 85 9.68 16.99 -13.63
C GLN A 85 8.81 16.83 -14.90
N ALA A 86 7.76 15.99 -14.85
CA ALA A 86 6.90 15.71 -15.99
C ALA A 86 5.70 16.66 -16.11
N ALA A 87 5.34 17.38 -15.06
CA ALA A 87 4.18 18.27 -15.02
C ALA A 87 4.46 19.63 -15.69
N GLU A 88 3.39 20.24 -16.22
CA GLU A 88 3.44 21.62 -16.72
C GLU A 88 3.50 22.60 -15.53
N GLU A 89 4.14 23.77 -15.71
CA GLU A 89 4.40 24.74 -14.63
C GLU A 89 3.16 25.09 -13.78
N GLU A 90 2.01 25.25 -14.44
CA GLU A 90 0.75 25.62 -13.76
C GLU A 90 0.22 24.53 -12.84
N ASP A 91 0.51 23.25 -13.13
CA ASP A 91 -0.05 22.09 -12.44
C ASP A 91 1.00 21.36 -11.55
N LYS A 92 2.28 21.77 -11.59
CA LYS A 92 3.41 21.06 -10.94
C LYS A 92 3.15 20.69 -9.51
N PHE A 93 2.74 21.65 -8.69
CA PHE A 93 2.51 21.39 -7.26
C PHE A 93 1.37 20.39 -7.05
N MET A 94 0.25 20.58 -7.74
CA MET A 94 -0.93 19.73 -7.54
C MET A 94 -0.72 18.32 -8.08
N ASP A 95 -0.06 18.16 -9.20
CA ASP A 95 0.22 16.85 -9.77
C ASP A 95 1.26 16.08 -8.93
N THR A 96 2.30 16.78 -8.45
CA THR A 96 3.27 16.21 -7.49
C THR A 96 2.59 15.76 -6.21
N LEU A 97 1.74 16.60 -5.62
CA LEU A 97 1.01 16.28 -4.40
C LEU A 97 0.10 15.05 -4.58
N ARG A 98 -0.62 14.97 -5.70
CA ARG A 98 -1.49 13.84 -6.02
C ARG A 98 -0.71 12.54 -6.15
N ILE A 99 0.34 12.52 -6.96
CA ILE A 99 1.17 11.33 -7.18
C ILE A 99 1.84 10.88 -5.88
N SER A 100 2.38 11.82 -5.11
CA SER A 100 2.99 11.51 -3.81
C SER A 100 1.97 10.94 -2.83
N THR A 101 0.77 11.52 -2.76
CA THR A 101 -0.31 11.02 -1.88
C THR A 101 -0.79 9.65 -2.31
N GLU A 102 -0.97 9.42 -3.61
CA GLU A 102 -1.32 8.09 -4.14
C GLU A 102 -0.26 7.05 -3.81
N THR A 103 1.01 7.37 -4.05
CA THR A 103 2.12 6.46 -3.77
C THR A 103 2.23 6.15 -2.28
N LEU A 104 2.19 7.19 -1.43
CA LEU A 104 2.24 7.01 0.02
C LEU A 104 1.08 6.15 0.53
N THR A 105 -0.14 6.41 0.05
CA THR A 105 -1.32 5.64 0.44
C THR A 105 -1.20 4.18 0.01
N TRP A 106 -0.76 3.94 -1.23
CA TRP A 106 -0.52 2.61 -1.74
C TRP A 106 0.51 1.87 -0.89
N GLN A 107 1.64 2.50 -0.60
CA GLN A 107 2.70 1.92 0.22
C GLN A 107 2.24 1.63 1.65
N MET A 108 1.49 2.51 2.27
CA MET A 108 0.94 2.28 3.62
C MET A 108 0.02 1.06 3.64
N LEU A 109 -0.84 0.91 2.62
CA LEU A 109 -1.72 -0.25 2.52
C LEU A 109 -0.93 -1.52 2.19
N ALA A 110 -0.12 -1.51 1.13
CA ALA A 110 0.54 -2.69 0.58
C ALA A 110 1.77 -3.15 1.36
N SER A 111 2.47 -2.25 2.07
CA SER A 111 3.71 -2.58 2.78
C SER A 111 3.57 -2.63 4.30
N VAL A 112 2.56 -1.98 4.87
CA VAL A 112 2.42 -1.86 6.32
C VAL A 112 1.15 -2.52 6.84
N PHE A 113 -0.04 -2.02 6.44
CA PHE A 113 -1.30 -2.46 7.06
C PHE A 113 -1.71 -3.88 6.70
N TRP A 114 -1.79 -4.20 5.42
CA TRP A 114 -2.24 -5.51 4.98
C TRP A 114 -1.25 -6.62 5.31
N PRO A 115 0.07 -6.49 5.02
CA PRO A 115 1.04 -7.54 5.34
C PRO A 115 1.08 -7.84 6.83
N GLY A 116 1.22 -6.80 7.66
CA GLY A 116 1.29 -6.95 9.10
C GLY A 116 0.10 -7.70 9.68
N SER A 117 -1.10 -7.40 9.18
CA SER A 117 -2.33 -8.07 9.61
C SER A 117 -2.34 -9.55 9.23
N ILE A 118 -2.02 -9.86 7.96
CA ILE A 118 -2.04 -11.23 7.42
C ILE A 118 -0.98 -12.09 8.10
N ILE A 119 0.26 -11.58 8.20
CA ILE A 119 1.38 -12.34 8.80
C ILE A 119 1.09 -12.65 10.27
N ARG A 120 0.56 -11.69 11.04
CA ARG A 120 0.19 -11.93 12.45
C ARG A 120 -0.88 -13.01 12.59
N VAL A 121 -1.89 -13.05 11.72
CA VAL A 121 -2.89 -14.13 11.72
C VAL A 121 -2.20 -15.48 11.46
N ILE A 122 -1.35 -15.55 10.43
CA ILE A 122 -0.64 -16.79 10.06
C ILE A 122 0.24 -17.28 11.22
N VAL A 123 1.06 -16.40 11.81
CA VAL A 123 1.97 -16.75 12.91
C VAL A 123 1.19 -17.21 14.14
N ASN A 124 0.13 -16.49 14.51
CA ASN A 124 -0.67 -16.86 15.69
C ASN A 124 -1.44 -18.17 15.48
N MET A 125 -1.94 -18.43 14.26
CA MET A 125 -2.56 -19.71 13.94
C MET A 125 -1.54 -20.86 14.02
N ALA A 126 -0.36 -20.70 13.45
CA ALA A 126 0.71 -21.70 13.53
C ALA A 126 1.12 -21.99 14.98
N ALA A 127 1.33 -20.94 15.78
CA ALA A 127 1.66 -21.07 17.19
C ALA A 127 0.55 -21.77 18.00
N ASN A 128 -0.71 -21.50 17.70
CA ASN A 128 -1.85 -22.14 18.37
C ASN A 128 -1.92 -23.64 18.01
N ILE A 129 -1.75 -24.00 16.73
CA ILE A 129 -1.72 -25.40 16.30
C ILE A 129 -0.61 -26.18 17.00
N ILE A 130 0.59 -25.61 17.11
CA ILE A 130 1.73 -26.26 17.77
C ILE A 130 1.43 -26.49 19.26
N SER A 131 0.92 -25.47 19.96
CA SER A 131 0.61 -25.56 21.38
C SER A 131 -0.50 -26.58 21.66
N ASN A 132 -1.59 -26.57 20.89
CA ASN A 132 -2.71 -27.50 21.10
C ASN A 132 -2.36 -28.97 20.84
N ASN A 133 -1.28 -29.24 20.12
CA ASN A 133 -0.79 -30.60 19.87
C ASN A 133 0.35 -31.00 20.84
N ASN A 134 0.61 -30.21 21.89
CA ASN A 134 1.67 -30.45 22.87
C ASN A 134 3.06 -30.68 22.21
N LEU A 135 3.34 -29.94 21.14
CA LEU A 135 4.61 -30.04 20.42
C LEU A 135 5.64 -29.03 20.95
N ASP A 136 5.32 -28.29 22.03
CA ASP A 136 6.09 -27.18 22.57
C ASP A 136 7.43 -27.58 23.24
N ASP A 137 7.67 -28.89 23.51
CA ASP A 137 8.84 -29.36 24.27
C ASP A 137 10.17 -29.24 23.50
N ASN A 138 10.13 -28.95 22.21
CA ASN A 138 11.33 -28.85 21.38
C ASN A 138 11.62 -27.41 20.97
N GLN A 139 12.82 -26.92 21.30
CA GLN A 139 13.27 -25.55 20.99
C GLN A 139 13.18 -25.21 19.48
N MET A 140 13.40 -26.21 18.60
CA MET A 140 13.25 -26.01 17.15
C MET A 140 11.79 -25.77 16.75
N ILE A 141 10.83 -26.34 17.46
CA ILE A 141 9.41 -26.20 17.18
C ILE A 141 8.92 -24.80 17.60
N HIS A 142 9.48 -24.22 18.64
CA HIS A 142 9.21 -22.81 19.02
C HIS A 142 9.55 -21.81 17.92
N PHE A 143 10.54 -22.12 17.07
CA PHE A 143 10.94 -21.29 15.95
C PHE A 143 10.05 -21.43 14.70
N LEU A 144 9.28 -22.50 14.62
CA LEU A 144 8.47 -22.85 13.44
C LEU A 144 7.42 -21.79 13.06
N PRO A 145 6.66 -21.16 13.99
CA PRO A 145 5.73 -20.07 13.65
C PRO A 145 6.41 -18.89 12.98
N THR A 146 7.61 -18.53 13.45
CA THR A 146 8.45 -17.49 12.85
C THR A 146 8.83 -17.86 11.40
N LEU A 147 9.32 -19.06 11.17
CA LEU A 147 9.66 -19.53 9.82
C LEU A 147 8.45 -19.54 8.88
N ILE A 148 7.29 -19.97 9.36
CA ILE A 148 6.04 -19.98 8.59
C ILE A 148 5.68 -18.55 8.22
N GLY A 149 5.72 -17.60 9.15
CA GLY A 149 5.42 -16.19 8.92
C GLY A 149 6.34 -15.58 7.87
N VAL A 150 7.65 -15.78 8.01
CA VAL A 150 8.65 -15.28 7.07
C VAL A 150 8.49 -15.90 5.68
N SER A 151 8.26 -17.21 5.60
CA SER A 151 8.04 -17.93 4.34
C SER A 151 6.76 -17.51 3.63
N ALA A 152 5.77 -16.98 4.36
CA ALA A 152 4.56 -16.44 3.78
C ALA A 152 4.79 -15.12 3.01
N ILE A 153 5.81 -14.34 3.36
CA ILE A 153 6.07 -13.02 2.75
C ILE A 153 6.11 -13.10 1.21
N PRO A 154 6.97 -13.91 0.57
CA PRO A 154 7.03 -13.95 -0.89
C PRO A 154 5.72 -14.45 -1.54
N MET A 155 4.90 -15.20 -0.81
CA MET A 155 3.62 -15.70 -1.31
C MET A 155 2.52 -14.64 -1.29
N ILE A 156 2.54 -13.74 -0.29
CA ILE A 156 1.47 -12.75 -0.08
C ILE A 156 1.74 -11.41 -0.78
N VAL A 157 3.00 -11.09 -1.13
CA VAL A 157 3.38 -9.80 -1.74
C VAL A 157 2.52 -9.50 -2.97
N LYS A 158 2.57 -10.35 -4.00
CA LYS A 158 1.83 -10.12 -5.25
C LYS A 158 0.31 -10.09 -5.08
N PRO A 159 -0.32 -11.02 -4.34
CA PRO A 159 -1.75 -10.92 -4.04
C PRO A 159 -2.14 -9.62 -3.33
N ILE A 160 -1.36 -9.16 -2.35
CA ILE A 160 -1.61 -7.90 -1.64
C ILE A 160 -1.50 -6.72 -2.60
N ASP A 161 -0.40 -6.62 -3.35
CA ASP A 161 -0.17 -5.54 -4.31
C ASP A 161 -1.32 -5.44 -5.31
N SER A 162 -1.72 -6.56 -5.92
CA SER A 162 -2.87 -6.61 -6.85
C SER A 162 -4.20 -6.23 -6.19
N THR A 163 -4.40 -6.57 -4.92
CA THR A 163 -5.61 -6.20 -4.19
C THR A 163 -5.63 -4.71 -3.90
N VAL A 164 -4.50 -4.17 -3.44
CA VAL A 164 -4.35 -2.74 -3.15
C VAL A 164 -4.50 -1.91 -4.43
N ASP A 165 -3.94 -2.35 -5.57
CA ASP A 165 -4.12 -1.68 -6.86
C ASP A 165 -5.61 -1.56 -7.21
N LYS A 166 -6.37 -2.66 -7.12
CA LYS A 166 -7.82 -2.64 -7.41
C LYS A 166 -8.60 -1.76 -6.43
N LEU A 167 -8.24 -1.78 -5.15
CA LEU A 167 -8.86 -0.93 -4.14
C LEU A 167 -8.58 0.55 -4.44
N MET A 168 -7.34 0.89 -4.75
CA MET A 168 -6.95 2.26 -5.10
C MET A 168 -7.68 2.74 -6.35
N GLU A 169 -7.62 1.99 -7.45
CA GLU A 169 -8.29 2.33 -8.71
C GLU A 169 -9.81 2.50 -8.55
N GLY A 170 -10.43 1.67 -7.73
CA GLY A 170 -11.87 1.71 -7.47
C GLY A 170 -12.32 2.87 -6.58
N SER A 171 -11.43 3.44 -5.77
CA SER A 171 -11.83 4.36 -4.70
C SER A 171 -10.87 5.53 -4.50
N ILE A 172 -9.76 5.30 -3.81
CA ILE A 172 -8.87 6.35 -3.29
C ILE A 172 -8.27 7.20 -4.40
N SER A 173 -7.79 6.57 -5.47
CA SER A 173 -7.25 7.29 -6.64
C SER A 173 -8.28 8.20 -7.28
N LYS A 174 -9.54 7.77 -7.38
CA LYS A 174 -10.62 8.62 -7.90
C LYS A 174 -10.88 9.86 -7.03
N VAL A 175 -10.81 9.70 -5.70
CA VAL A 175 -10.95 10.82 -4.75
C VAL A 175 -9.77 11.79 -4.88
N ILE A 176 -8.54 11.29 -4.79
CA ILE A 176 -7.30 12.09 -4.90
C ILE A 176 -7.27 12.85 -6.23
N ASN A 177 -7.72 12.20 -7.30
CA ASN A 177 -7.72 12.74 -8.65
C ASN A 177 -8.92 13.65 -8.95
N GLY A 178 -9.91 13.74 -8.08
CA GLY A 178 -11.12 14.54 -8.32
C GLY A 178 -11.93 14.01 -9.51
N GLU A 179 -11.98 12.69 -9.69
CA GLU A 179 -12.67 12.02 -10.82
C GLU A 179 -14.10 11.62 -10.49
N ILE A 180 -14.52 11.80 -9.23
CA ILE A 180 -15.88 11.51 -8.78
C ILE A 180 -16.85 12.49 -9.42
N LYS A 181 -17.84 11.97 -10.13
CA LYS A 181 -18.81 12.78 -10.86
C LYS A 181 -20.24 12.64 -10.33
N THR A 182 -20.56 11.53 -9.68
CA THR A 182 -21.90 11.26 -9.17
C THR A 182 -21.91 10.96 -7.67
N PRO A 183 -23.01 11.20 -6.96
CA PRO A 183 -23.14 10.85 -5.55
C PRO A 183 -22.96 9.35 -5.29
N GLU A 184 -23.38 8.49 -6.22
CA GLU A 184 -23.25 7.04 -6.12
C GLU A 184 -21.77 6.63 -6.22
N GLU A 185 -21.00 7.25 -7.11
CA GLU A 185 -19.55 7.03 -7.21
C GLU A 185 -18.85 7.49 -5.93
N ALA A 186 -19.26 8.62 -5.35
CA ALA A 186 -18.74 9.12 -4.10
C ALA A 186 -19.00 8.13 -2.95
N GLN A 187 -20.22 7.64 -2.83
CA GLN A 187 -20.59 6.66 -1.82
C GLN A 187 -19.81 5.36 -1.99
N ALA A 188 -19.71 4.83 -3.20
CA ALA A 188 -18.95 3.62 -3.49
C ALA A 188 -17.46 3.79 -3.14
N ALA A 189 -16.85 4.93 -3.50
CA ALA A 189 -15.46 5.23 -3.17
C ALA A 189 -15.23 5.32 -1.66
N VAL A 190 -16.12 5.98 -0.92
CA VAL A 190 -16.06 6.09 0.54
C VAL A 190 -16.19 4.70 1.18
N MET A 191 -17.17 3.90 0.77
CA MET A 191 -17.37 2.54 1.32
C MET A 191 -16.17 1.63 1.06
N THR A 192 -15.60 1.66 -0.15
CA THR A 192 -14.42 0.87 -0.52
C THR A 192 -13.20 1.33 0.28
N THR A 193 -13.00 2.64 0.44
CA THR A 193 -11.92 3.21 1.24
C THR A 193 -12.05 2.79 2.71
N MET A 194 -13.23 2.95 3.30
CA MET A 194 -13.48 2.53 4.68
C MET A 194 -13.25 1.03 4.87
N GLY A 195 -13.70 0.19 3.92
CA GLY A 195 -13.44 -1.24 3.93
C GLY A 195 -11.95 -1.55 3.89
N SER A 196 -11.18 -0.92 2.99
CA SER A 196 -9.75 -1.17 2.85
C SER A 196 -8.93 -0.77 4.09
N ILE A 197 -9.37 0.24 4.82
CA ILE A 197 -8.72 0.72 6.05
C ILE A 197 -9.17 -0.10 7.27
N SER A 198 -10.42 -0.56 7.31
CA SER A 198 -10.96 -1.27 8.48
C SER A 198 -10.60 -2.75 8.53
N VAL A 199 -10.36 -3.41 7.39
CA VAL A 199 -10.01 -4.84 7.35
C VAL A 199 -8.72 -5.15 8.12
N PRO A 200 -7.59 -4.42 7.94
CA PRO A 200 -6.39 -4.68 8.72
C PRO A 200 -6.59 -4.63 10.24
N PRO A 201 -7.17 -3.59 10.85
CA PRO A 201 -7.45 -3.58 12.29
C PRO A 201 -8.34 -4.73 12.76
N PHE A 202 -9.34 -5.11 11.95
CA PHE A 202 -10.18 -6.25 12.24
C PHE A 202 -9.38 -7.55 12.24
N MET A 203 -8.48 -7.75 11.29
CA MET A 203 -7.57 -8.90 11.25
C MET A 203 -6.62 -8.91 12.46
N TYR A 204 -6.09 -7.75 12.89
CA TYR A 204 -5.33 -7.65 14.14
C TYR A 204 -6.13 -8.08 15.35
N PHE A 205 -7.41 -7.69 15.43
CA PHE A 205 -8.31 -8.13 16.49
C PHE A 205 -8.49 -9.66 16.47
N ILE A 206 -8.75 -10.25 15.30
CA ILE A 206 -8.85 -11.71 15.15
C ILE A 206 -7.54 -12.40 15.56
N ALA A 207 -6.38 -11.89 15.12
CA ALA A 207 -5.08 -12.42 15.52
C ALA A 207 -4.89 -12.40 17.05
N SER A 208 -5.36 -11.35 17.72
CA SER A 208 -5.30 -11.21 19.17
C SER A 208 -6.19 -12.22 19.89
N LEU A 209 -7.37 -12.52 19.34
CA LEU A 209 -8.28 -13.56 19.88
C LEU A 209 -7.64 -14.95 19.76
N ILE A 210 -7.07 -15.28 18.60
CA ILE A 210 -6.36 -16.54 18.38
C ILE A 210 -5.23 -16.70 19.40
N LYS A 211 -4.45 -15.64 19.65
CA LYS A 211 -3.39 -15.66 20.67
C LYS A 211 -3.92 -15.93 22.07
N LYS A 212 -5.08 -15.36 22.44
CA LYS A 212 -5.71 -15.59 23.76
C LYS A 212 -6.28 -17.00 23.94
N MET A 213 -6.65 -17.67 22.86
CA MET A 213 -7.12 -19.06 22.92
C MET A 213 -6.02 -20.06 23.29
N LYS A 214 -4.75 -19.62 23.27
CA LYS A 214 -3.59 -20.40 23.68
C LYS A 214 -3.39 -20.46 25.20
N THR A 215 -4.01 -19.55 25.95
CA THR A 215 -3.92 -19.47 27.43
C THR A 215 -5.02 -20.23 28.08
#